data_d80a484844f77dd90d366dc13c7bf0e2
#
_entry.id   d80a484844f77dd90d366dc13c7bf0e2
#
_cell.length_a   1.000
_cell.length_b   1.000
_cell.length_c   1.000
_cell.angle_alpha   90.00
_cell.angle_beta   90.00
_cell.angle_gamma   90.00
#
_symmetry.space_group_name_H-M   'P 1'
#
loop_
_entity.id
_entity.type
_entity.pdbx_description
1 polymer ?
#
loop_
_entity_poly.entity_id
_entity_poly.type
_entity_poly.pdbx_seq_one_letter_code
_entity_poly.pdbx_strand_id
1 'polypeptide(L)'
;MRFEPRDSPPSPWSRLLEALAGSFSARARGFLAAEFILLKGGGGEFGSLRIHDSIGAELEAEYLRAAIERAPHGRHRMVSGDEETLVAKPLGAADTLEVRCGGRRYEAHLSLLRNTAVASSSGGEEAARVTGGLTNRAYEAIFDAEDEGSLPVAIFLLYYTVALRRRAYRTGAKVE
;
A
#
# COMPACT_ATOMS: atom_id res chain seq x y z
N MET A 1 -41.43 -13.99 -9.81
CA MET A 1 -40.23 -13.43 -10.49
C MET A 1 -39.07 -13.49 -9.50
N ARG A 2 -38.14 -14.39 -9.71
CA ARG A 2 -36.87 -14.37 -8.95
C ARG A 2 -35.96 -13.32 -9.61
N PHE A 3 -35.64 -12.28 -8.89
CA PHE A 3 -34.52 -11.40 -9.25
C PHE A 3 -33.26 -12.21 -9.03
N GLU A 4 -32.64 -12.69 -10.10
CA GLU A 4 -31.26 -13.11 -10.05
C GLU A 4 -30.42 -11.86 -9.76
N PRO A 5 -29.53 -11.89 -8.74
CA PRO A 5 -28.56 -10.81 -8.55
C PRO A 5 -27.72 -10.75 -9.82
N ARG A 6 -27.75 -9.64 -10.53
CA ARG A 6 -26.80 -9.35 -11.59
C ARG A 6 -25.44 -9.37 -10.91
N ASP A 7 -24.62 -10.37 -11.21
CA ASP A 7 -23.22 -10.40 -10.83
C ASP A 7 -22.58 -9.10 -11.33
N SER A 8 -22.35 -8.17 -10.41
CA SER A 8 -21.61 -6.97 -10.73
C SER A 8 -20.23 -7.40 -11.20
N PRO A 9 -19.70 -6.81 -12.28
CA PRO A 9 -18.36 -7.17 -12.74
C PRO A 9 -17.35 -7.02 -11.59
N PRO A 10 -16.35 -7.90 -11.48
CA PRO A 10 -15.36 -7.82 -10.43
C PRO A 10 -14.67 -6.46 -10.46
N SER A 11 -14.41 -5.87 -9.29
CA SER A 11 -13.75 -4.58 -9.20
C SER A 11 -12.33 -4.67 -9.79
N PRO A 12 -11.75 -3.55 -10.25
CA PRO A 12 -10.36 -3.56 -10.71
C PRO A 12 -9.38 -4.07 -9.65
N TRP A 13 -9.64 -3.80 -8.38
CA TRP A 13 -8.85 -4.32 -7.27
C TRP A 13 -8.95 -5.83 -7.13
N SER A 14 -10.14 -6.40 -7.28
CA SER A 14 -10.35 -7.87 -7.23
C SER A 14 -9.61 -8.58 -8.36
N ARG A 15 -9.61 -8.01 -9.56
CA ARG A 15 -8.87 -8.55 -10.71
C ARG A 15 -7.37 -8.55 -10.46
N LEU A 16 -6.84 -7.47 -9.91
CA LEU A 16 -5.43 -7.34 -9.60
C LEU A 16 -5.02 -8.27 -8.46
N LEU A 17 -5.83 -8.38 -7.42
CA LEU A 17 -5.65 -9.30 -6.30
C LEU A 17 -5.50 -10.75 -6.80
N GLU A 18 -6.40 -11.19 -7.67
CA GLU A 18 -6.35 -12.53 -8.27
C GLU A 18 -5.11 -12.74 -9.13
N ALA A 19 -4.75 -11.75 -9.96
CA ALA A 19 -3.58 -11.83 -10.84
C ALA A 19 -2.25 -11.90 -10.08
N LEU A 20 -2.15 -11.26 -8.91
CA LEU A 20 -0.92 -11.23 -8.11
C LEU A 20 -0.76 -12.44 -7.18
N ALA A 21 -1.83 -13.12 -6.84
CA ALA A 21 -1.82 -14.35 -6.06
C ALA A 21 -1.07 -14.25 -4.71
N GLY A 22 -1.17 -13.11 -4.02
CA GLY A 22 -0.68 -12.94 -2.64
C GLY A 22 0.69 -12.29 -2.49
N SER A 23 1.37 -11.90 -3.57
CA SER A 23 2.66 -11.21 -3.46
C SER A 23 2.99 -10.32 -4.65
N PHE A 24 3.82 -9.33 -4.41
CA PHE A 24 4.49 -8.55 -5.44
C PHE A 24 5.82 -8.00 -4.93
N SER A 25 6.67 -7.54 -5.83
CA SER A 25 7.86 -6.78 -5.48
C SER A 25 7.82 -5.38 -6.08
N ALA A 26 8.59 -4.47 -5.50
CA ALA A 26 8.74 -3.10 -5.97
C ALA A 26 10.22 -2.75 -6.10
N ARG A 27 10.59 -2.15 -7.22
CA ARG A 27 11.96 -1.73 -7.52
C ARG A 27 11.98 -0.26 -7.90
N ALA A 28 12.84 0.51 -7.25
CA ALA A 28 13.01 1.91 -7.57
C ALA A 28 13.58 2.09 -8.96
N ARG A 29 12.96 2.98 -9.74
CA ARG A 29 13.45 3.42 -11.04
C ARG A 29 14.20 4.75 -10.87
N GLY A 30 15.35 4.86 -11.51
CA GLY A 30 16.15 6.07 -11.52
C GLY A 30 16.87 6.34 -10.21
N PHE A 31 17.66 7.42 -10.20
CA PHE A 31 18.54 7.77 -9.09
C PHE A 31 17.77 8.27 -7.85
N LEU A 32 16.72 9.05 -8.06
CA LEU A 32 15.96 9.68 -6.98
C LEU A 32 14.92 8.75 -6.32
N ALA A 33 14.75 7.53 -6.83
CA ALA A 33 13.79 6.56 -6.31
C ALA A 33 12.36 7.13 -6.12
N ALA A 34 11.95 8.05 -7.01
CA ALA A 34 10.62 8.67 -6.97
C ALA A 34 9.52 7.77 -7.53
N GLU A 35 9.90 6.78 -8.32
CA GLU A 35 9.02 5.83 -8.96
C GLU A 35 9.46 4.41 -8.63
N PHE A 36 8.51 3.56 -8.30
CA PHE A 36 8.71 2.13 -8.12
C PHE A 36 7.98 1.36 -9.21
N ILE A 37 8.70 0.47 -9.87
CA ILE A 37 8.10 -0.51 -10.77
C ILE A 37 7.58 -1.65 -9.93
N LEU A 38 6.35 -2.07 -10.18
CA LEU A 38 5.68 -3.14 -9.48
C LEU A 38 5.72 -4.41 -10.32
N LEU A 39 6.23 -5.49 -9.73
CA LEU A 39 6.51 -6.75 -10.40
C LEU A 39 5.70 -7.89 -9.79
N LYS A 40 5.14 -8.75 -10.64
CA LYS A 40 4.52 -10.02 -10.23
C LYS A 40 5.58 -10.99 -9.71
N GLY A 41 5.17 -12.03 -8.98
CA GLY A 41 6.06 -13.07 -8.47
C GLY A 41 6.92 -13.76 -9.54
N GLY A 42 6.46 -13.81 -10.78
CA GLY A 42 7.23 -14.31 -11.94
C GLY A 42 8.14 -13.27 -12.62
N GLY A 43 8.22 -12.05 -12.11
CA GLY A 43 9.06 -10.96 -12.61
C GLY A 43 8.43 -10.04 -13.66
N GLY A 44 7.22 -10.32 -14.13
CA GLY A 44 6.49 -9.45 -15.06
C GLY A 44 6.03 -8.15 -14.39
N GLU A 45 6.20 -7.01 -15.07
CA GLU A 45 5.71 -5.71 -14.61
C GLU A 45 4.18 -5.67 -14.70
N PHE A 46 3.51 -5.20 -13.63
CA PHE A 46 2.07 -4.97 -13.64
C PHE A 46 1.67 -3.52 -13.40
N GLY A 47 2.60 -2.67 -13.03
CA GLY A 47 2.32 -1.26 -12.79
C GLY A 47 3.49 -0.48 -12.23
N SER A 48 3.21 0.75 -11.84
CA SER A 48 4.15 1.64 -11.17
C SER A 48 3.48 2.44 -10.05
N LEU A 49 4.28 2.79 -9.05
CA LEU A 49 3.91 3.68 -7.96
C LEU A 49 4.84 4.88 -7.97
N ARG A 50 4.32 6.05 -8.31
CA ARG A 50 5.06 7.31 -8.30
C ARG A 50 4.79 8.06 -7.02
N ILE A 51 5.83 8.35 -6.25
CA ILE A 51 5.74 8.99 -4.94
C ILE A 51 6.12 10.47 -5.05
N HIS A 52 5.20 11.31 -4.62
CA HIS A 52 5.35 12.75 -4.52
C HIS A 52 5.44 13.14 -3.03
N ASP A 53 6.60 13.57 -2.58
CA ASP A 53 6.91 13.74 -1.16
C ASP A 53 5.97 14.65 -0.36
N SER A 54 5.34 15.62 -1.02
CA SER A 54 4.45 16.59 -0.36
C SER A 54 2.96 16.30 -0.53
N ILE A 55 2.57 15.49 -1.51
CA ILE A 55 1.18 15.36 -1.96
C ILE A 55 0.64 13.94 -1.73
N GLY A 56 1.48 12.92 -1.89
CA GLY A 56 1.08 11.52 -1.81
C GLY A 56 1.73 10.66 -2.87
N ALA A 57 0.95 9.86 -3.57
CA ALA A 57 1.44 8.99 -4.64
C ALA A 57 0.38 8.73 -5.70
N GLU A 58 0.83 8.30 -6.87
CA GLU A 58 -0.02 7.83 -7.96
C GLU A 58 0.33 6.38 -8.29
N LEU A 59 -0.68 5.53 -8.29
CA LEU A 59 -0.62 4.15 -8.73
C LEU A 59 -1.19 4.03 -10.13
N GLU A 60 -0.43 3.44 -11.03
CA GLU A 60 -0.89 3.02 -12.34
C GLU A 60 -0.61 1.52 -12.49
N ALA A 61 -1.65 0.72 -12.67
CA ALA A 61 -1.56 -0.72 -12.78
C ALA A 61 -2.45 -1.22 -13.93
N GLU A 62 -2.31 -2.49 -14.30
CA GLU A 62 -2.99 -3.09 -15.46
C GLU A 62 -4.50 -2.86 -15.46
N TYR A 63 -5.19 -2.81 -14.43
CA TYR A 63 -6.66 -2.70 -14.42
C TYR A 63 -7.17 -1.47 -13.70
N LEU A 64 -6.27 -0.67 -13.10
CA LEU A 64 -6.70 0.41 -12.26
C LEU A 64 -5.70 1.56 -12.20
N ARG A 65 -6.23 2.74 -11.90
CA ARG A 65 -5.47 3.91 -11.47
C ARG A 65 -5.99 4.35 -10.12
N ALA A 66 -5.08 4.68 -9.23
CA ALA A 66 -5.43 5.20 -7.92
C ALA A 66 -4.45 6.29 -7.49
N ALA A 67 -4.91 7.18 -6.63
CA ALA A 67 -4.07 8.19 -6.01
C ALA A 67 -4.10 8.03 -4.49
N ILE A 68 -2.95 8.20 -3.85
CA ILE A 68 -2.83 8.32 -2.40
C ILE A 68 -2.63 9.79 -2.10
N GLU A 69 -3.54 10.37 -1.34
CA GLU A 69 -3.55 11.78 -1.00
C GLU A 69 -3.30 11.97 0.49
N ARG A 70 -2.49 12.97 0.81
CA ARG A 70 -2.30 13.40 2.19
C ARG A 70 -3.42 14.36 2.60
N ALA A 71 -3.92 14.18 3.80
CA ALA A 71 -4.91 15.03 4.44
C ALA A 71 -4.32 15.62 5.75
N PRO A 72 -4.96 16.63 6.35
CA PRO A 72 -4.52 17.20 7.61
C PRO A 72 -4.37 16.15 8.73
N HIS A 73 -3.50 16.45 9.71
CA HIS A 73 -3.24 15.60 10.89
C HIS A 73 -2.66 14.22 10.59
N GLY A 74 -1.83 14.10 9.54
CA GLY A 74 -1.18 12.85 9.17
C GLY A 74 -2.10 11.79 8.57
N ARG A 75 -3.33 12.16 8.25
CA ARG A 75 -4.28 11.27 7.57
C ARG A 75 -3.92 11.10 6.11
N HIS A 76 -4.31 9.97 5.56
CA HIS A 76 -4.19 9.66 4.14
C HIS A 76 -5.46 9.01 3.64
N ARG A 77 -5.72 9.17 2.35
CA ARG A 77 -6.78 8.43 1.66
C ARG A 77 -6.25 7.92 0.31
N MET A 78 -6.77 6.80 -0.11
CA MET A 78 -6.56 6.27 -1.46
C MET A 78 -7.87 6.36 -2.22
N VAL A 79 -7.82 6.95 -3.41
CA VAL A 79 -8.97 7.12 -4.29
C VAL A 79 -8.71 6.46 -5.63
N SER A 80 -9.69 5.77 -6.16
CA SER A 80 -9.69 5.20 -7.51
C SER A 80 -10.90 5.73 -8.25
N GLY A 81 -10.68 6.62 -9.22
CA GLY A 81 -11.76 7.41 -9.81
C GLY A 81 -12.41 8.31 -8.76
N ASP A 82 -13.73 8.20 -8.61
CA ASP A 82 -14.50 8.94 -7.59
C ASP A 82 -14.72 8.13 -6.30
N GLU A 83 -14.18 6.91 -6.22
CA GLU A 83 -14.38 6.00 -5.10
C GLU A 83 -13.20 6.07 -4.12
N GLU A 84 -13.51 6.31 -2.84
CA GLU A 84 -12.54 6.20 -1.76
C GLU A 84 -12.33 4.73 -1.40
N THR A 85 -11.14 4.22 -1.69
CA THR A 85 -10.78 2.81 -1.46
C THR A 85 -10.31 2.56 -0.04
N LEU A 86 -9.52 3.50 0.51
CA LEU A 86 -8.84 3.32 1.78
C LEU A 86 -8.67 4.66 2.49
N VAL A 87 -8.77 4.64 3.81
CA VAL A 87 -8.44 5.76 4.70
C VAL A 87 -7.49 5.27 5.79
N ALA A 88 -6.43 6.03 6.04
CA ALA A 88 -5.47 5.73 7.10
C ALA A 88 -5.27 6.94 8.01
N LYS A 89 -5.14 6.68 9.30
CA LYS A 89 -4.85 7.70 10.31
C LYS A 89 -3.83 7.19 11.33
N PRO A 90 -2.94 8.05 11.85
CA PRO A 90 -2.05 7.68 12.94
C PRO A 90 -2.82 7.35 14.22
N LEU A 91 -2.32 6.37 14.97
CA LEU A 91 -2.76 6.01 16.31
C LEU A 91 -1.68 6.43 17.32
N GLY A 92 -1.62 7.71 17.66
CA GLY A 92 -0.59 8.27 18.54
C GLY A 92 0.71 8.57 17.82
N ALA A 93 1.55 7.57 17.58
CA ALA A 93 2.81 7.72 16.85
C ALA A 93 2.65 7.49 15.35
N ALA A 94 3.58 8.03 14.54
CA ALA A 94 3.53 7.90 13.08
C ALA A 94 3.81 6.46 12.58
N ASP A 95 4.36 5.61 13.43
CA ASP A 95 4.67 4.22 13.13
C ASP A 95 3.52 3.24 13.41
N THR A 96 2.40 3.74 13.92
CA THR A 96 1.18 2.95 14.17
C THR A 96 -0.02 3.62 13.53
N LEU A 97 -0.72 2.90 12.68
CA LEU A 97 -1.84 3.40 11.89
C LEU A 97 -3.09 2.56 12.07
N GLU A 98 -4.24 3.21 12.07
CA GLU A 98 -5.50 2.57 11.73
C GLU A 98 -5.75 2.75 10.24
N VAL A 99 -6.01 1.64 9.55
CA VAL A 99 -6.34 1.62 8.12
C VAL A 99 -7.72 1.00 7.94
N ARG A 100 -8.57 1.69 7.19
CA ARG A 100 -9.90 1.20 6.81
C ARG A 100 -9.96 1.02 5.30
N CYS A 101 -10.37 -0.14 4.86
CA CYS A 101 -10.47 -0.48 3.46
C CYS A 101 -11.65 -1.43 3.23
N GLY A 102 -12.59 -1.04 2.37
CA GLY A 102 -13.73 -1.88 2.02
C GLY A 102 -14.61 -2.31 3.19
N GLY A 103 -14.81 -1.45 4.19
CA GLY A 103 -15.55 -1.77 5.41
C GLY A 103 -14.76 -2.61 6.43
N ARG A 104 -13.53 -2.98 6.12
CA ARG A 104 -12.62 -3.70 7.02
C ARG A 104 -11.67 -2.74 7.70
N ARG A 105 -11.28 -3.08 8.92
CA ARG A 105 -10.34 -2.31 9.74
C ARG A 105 -9.06 -3.11 9.98
N TYR A 106 -7.94 -2.45 9.80
CA TYR A 106 -6.61 -2.99 10.04
C TYR A 106 -5.84 -2.08 10.98
N GLU A 107 -4.95 -2.67 11.75
CA GLU A 107 -3.95 -1.94 12.51
C GLU A 107 -2.57 -2.23 11.90
N ALA A 108 -1.85 -1.19 11.55
CA ALA A 108 -0.56 -1.30 10.91
C ALA A 108 0.55 -0.77 11.82
N HIS A 109 1.64 -1.55 11.91
CA HIS A 109 2.85 -1.20 12.65
C HIS A 109 4.04 -1.16 11.70
N LEU A 110 4.81 -0.09 11.79
CA LEU A 110 6.01 0.12 10.99
C LEU A 110 7.26 0.10 11.85
N SER A 111 8.31 -0.53 11.36
CA SER A 111 9.64 -0.45 11.94
C SER A 111 10.59 0.18 10.93
N LEU A 112 10.99 1.42 11.18
CA LEU A 112 11.96 2.12 10.33
C LEU A 112 13.31 1.44 10.33
N LEU A 113 13.74 0.95 11.49
CA LEU A 113 15.01 0.26 11.66
C LEU A 113 15.09 -1.03 10.83
N ARG A 114 14.02 -1.81 10.87
CA ARG A 114 13.92 -3.07 10.13
C ARG A 114 13.41 -2.90 8.70
N ASN A 115 12.96 -1.69 8.35
CA ASN A 115 12.31 -1.39 7.08
C ASN A 115 11.15 -2.35 6.77
N THR A 116 10.27 -2.53 7.74
CA THR A 116 9.10 -3.41 7.64
C THR A 116 7.83 -2.68 8.06
N ALA A 117 6.73 -3.07 7.43
CA ALA A 117 5.39 -2.66 7.83
C ALA A 117 4.47 -3.88 7.80
N VAL A 118 3.65 -4.03 8.82
CA VAL A 118 2.71 -5.14 8.96
C VAL A 118 1.34 -4.60 9.29
N ALA A 119 0.32 -5.01 8.54
CA ALA A 119 -1.07 -4.74 8.86
C ALA A 119 -1.76 -6.03 9.29
N SER A 120 -2.46 -5.95 10.40
CA SER A 120 -3.27 -7.04 10.95
C SER A 120 -4.75 -6.68 10.92
N SER A 121 -5.60 -7.65 10.63
CA SER A 121 -7.06 -7.52 10.71
C SER A 121 -7.51 -7.38 12.16
N SER A 122 -8.79 -7.03 12.36
CA SER A 122 -9.37 -6.95 13.71
C SER A 122 -9.33 -8.28 14.47
N GLY A 123 -9.22 -9.41 13.79
CA GLY A 123 -9.02 -10.74 14.40
C GLY A 123 -7.56 -11.05 14.77
N GLY A 124 -6.63 -10.13 14.50
CA GLY A 124 -5.19 -10.33 14.77
C GLY A 124 -4.44 -11.09 13.67
N GLU A 125 -5.10 -11.48 12.59
CA GLU A 125 -4.46 -12.14 11.45
C GLU A 125 -3.70 -11.14 10.60
N GLU A 126 -2.51 -11.51 10.15
CA GLU A 126 -1.70 -10.69 9.25
C GLU A 126 -2.38 -10.61 7.87
N ALA A 127 -2.76 -9.40 7.46
CA ALA A 127 -3.38 -9.14 6.18
C ALA A 127 -2.38 -8.71 5.12
N ALA A 128 -1.36 -7.96 5.49
CA ALA A 128 -0.31 -7.50 4.59
C ALA A 128 1.01 -7.27 5.33
N ARG A 129 2.11 -7.54 4.63
CA ARG A 129 3.47 -7.26 5.10
C ARG A 129 4.29 -6.69 3.97
N VAL A 130 4.99 -5.61 4.23
CA VAL A 130 5.96 -5.02 3.32
C VAL A 130 7.33 -5.04 3.99
N THR A 131 8.33 -5.54 3.29
CA THR A 131 9.72 -5.61 3.76
C THR A 131 10.62 -4.97 2.74
N GLY A 132 11.40 -3.99 3.16
CA GLY A 132 12.36 -3.30 2.31
C GLY A 132 13.80 -3.74 2.55
N GLY A 133 14.64 -3.48 1.56
CA GLY A 133 16.09 -3.62 1.68
C GLY A 133 16.73 -2.47 2.46
N LEU A 134 18.06 -2.49 2.55
CA LEU A 134 18.83 -1.47 3.28
C LEU A 134 18.75 -0.08 2.64
N THR A 135 18.60 -0.01 1.33
CA THR A 135 18.76 1.23 0.53
C THR A 135 17.43 1.91 0.20
N ASN A 136 16.30 1.47 0.71
CA ASN A 136 14.98 2.03 0.35
C ASN A 136 14.67 1.98 -1.17
N ARG A 137 15.26 1.03 -1.90
CA ARG A 137 15.12 0.89 -3.35
C ARG A 137 14.44 -0.40 -3.81
N ALA A 138 14.31 -1.36 -2.93
CA ALA A 138 13.68 -2.64 -3.22
C ALA A 138 12.79 -3.07 -2.05
N TYR A 139 11.60 -3.52 -2.37
CA TYR A 139 10.60 -3.98 -1.41
C TYR A 139 9.94 -5.25 -1.90
N GLU A 140 9.57 -6.10 -0.95
CA GLU A 140 8.73 -7.27 -1.15
C GLU A 140 7.43 -7.06 -0.36
N ALA A 141 6.31 -7.39 -0.97
CA ALA A 141 5.01 -7.34 -0.34
C ALA A 141 4.35 -8.72 -0.38
N ILE A 142 3.80 -9.12 0.75
CA ILE A 142 2.98 -10.32 0.90
C ILE A 142 1.64 -9.88 1.45
N PHE A 143 0.55 -10.42 0.92
CA PHE A 143 -0.80 -10.07 1.36
C PHE A 143 -1.72 -11.30 1.29
N ASP A 144 -2.78 -11.26 2.07
CA ASP A 144 -3.79 -12.31 2.07
C ASP A 144 -4.64 -12.23 0.79
N ALA A 145 -4.48 -13.20 -0.10
CA ALA A 145 -5.19 -13.25 -1.38
C ALA A 145 -6.71 -13.44 -1.23
N GLU A 146 -7.19 -13.87 -0.06
CA GLU A 146 -8.61 -14.05 0.25
C GLU A 146 -9.24 -12.82 0.91
N ASP A 147 -8.43 -11.85 1.30
CA ASP A 147 -8.88 -10.58 1.85
C ASP A 147 -8.85 -9.48 0.78
N GLU A 148 -10.01 -9.05 0.32
CA GLU A 148 -10.15 -8.02 -0.71
C GLU A 148 -9.52 -6.67 -0.35
N GLY A 149 -9.39 -6.36 0.92
CA GLY A 149 -8.75 -5.14 1.41
C GLY A 149 -7.23 -5.22 1.52
N SER A 150 -6.66 -6.42 1.48
CA SER A 150 -5.23 -6.64 1.75
C SER A 150 -4.30 -6.01 0.71
N LEU A 151 -4.64 -6.05 -0.57
CA LEU A 151 -3.82 -5.49 -1.64
C LEU A 151 -3.77 -3.96 -1.61
N PRO A 152 -4.88 -3.22 -1.53
CA PRO A 152 -4.83 -1.77 -1.31
C PRO A 152 -4.02 -1.39 -0.06
N VAL A 153 -4.18 -2.15 1.03
CA VAL A 153 -3.40 -1.96 2.26
C VAL A 153 -1.91 -2.18 2.02
N ALA A 154 -1.51 -3.26 1.33
CA ALA A 154 -0.11 -3.53 1.00
C ALA A 154 0.54 -2.40 0.18
N ILE A 155 -0.16 -1.89 -0.83
CA ILE A 155 0.32 -0.77 -1.65
C ILE A 155 0.41 0.52 -0.83
N PHE A 156 -0.57 0.79 0.03
CA PHE A 156 -0.50 1.92 0.94
C PHE A 156 0.69 1.81 1.91
N LEU A 157 0.94 0.63 2.49
CA LEU A 157 2.08 0.39 3.38
C LEU A 157 3.42 0.58 2.67
N LEU A 158 3.53 0.15 1.41
CA LEU A 158 4.72 0.41 0.59
C LEU A 158 4.97 1.91 0.46
N TYR A 159 3.97 2.68 0.02
CA TYR A 159 4.06 4.13 -0.06
C TYR A 159 4.45 4.76 1.27
N TYR A 160 3.74 4.42 2.32
CA TYR A 160 3.92 5.05 3.63
C TYR A 160 5.30 4.76 4.24
N THR A 161 5.78 3.52 4.10
CA THR A 161 7.12 3.11 4.55
C THR A 161 8.21 3.91 3.82
N VAL A 162 8.12 4.02 2.49
CA VAL A 162 9.05 4.81 1.69
C VAL A 162 9.03 6.28 2.10
N ALA A 163 7.84 6.86 2.22
CA ALA A 163 7.67 8.27 2.58
C ALA A 163 8.18 8.58 3.99
N LEU A 164 7.91 7.71 4.96
CA LEU A 164 8.36 7.87 6.34
C LEU A 164 9.88 7.77 6.46
N ARG A 165 10.50 6.80 5.80
CA ARG A 165 11.96 6.68 5.75
C ARG A 165 12.62 7.88 5.11
N ARG A 166 12.08 8.40 4.01
CA ARG A 166 12.60 9.61 3.37
C ARG A 166 12.57 10.83 4.29
N ARG A 167 11.50 11.00 5.06
CA ARG A 167 11.43 12.07 6.06
C ARG A 167 12.50 11.92 7.14
N ALA A 168 12.68 10.72 7.67
CA ALA A 168 13.68 10.44 8.67
C ALA A 168 15.10 10.78 8.18
N TYR A 169 15.44 10.45 6.94
CA TYR A 169 16.74 10.81 6.34
C TYR A 169 16.91 12.32 6.17
N ARG A 170 15.85 13.05 5.77
CA ARG A 170 15.93 14.51 5.56
C ARG A 170 16.07 15.30 6.85
N THR A 171 15.47 14.84 7.93
CA THR A 171 15.50 15.53 9.22
C THR A 171 16.76 15.23 10.02
N GLY A 172 17.69 14.40 9.49
CA GLY A 172 18.91 14.00 10.19
C GLY A 172 18.65 13.23 11.47
N ALA A 173 17.44 12.68 11.63
CA ALA A 173 17.12 11.80 12.74
C ALA A 173 18.01 10.56 12.61
N LYS A 174 19.07 10.52 13.42
CA LYS A 174 19.85 9.30 13.62
C LYS A 174 18.89 8.27 14.16
N VAL A 175 18.69 7.22 13.40
CA VAL A 175 18.03 6.02 13.89
C VAL A 175 19.05 5.36 14.83
N GLU A 176 18.98 5.71 16.11
CA GLU A 176 19.68 4.98 17.15
C GLU A 176 18.93 3.68 17.46
#